data_74ae7391aa5cc251b5f9db85b5d1ec0c
#
_entry.id   74ae7391aa5cc251b5f9db85b5d1ec0c
#
_cell.length_a   1.000
_cell.length_b   1.000
_cell.length_c   1.000
_cell.angle_alpha   90.00
_cell.angle_beta   90.00
_cell.angle_gamma   90.00
#
_symmetry.space_group_name_H-M   'P 1'
#
loop_
_entity.id
_entity.type
_entity.pdbx_description
1 polymer ?
#
loop_
_entity_poly.entity_id
_entity_poly.type
_entity_poly.pdbx_seq_one_letter_code
_entity_poly.pdbx_strand_id
1 'polypeptide(L)'
;MPDTTDAVAPATAEPTPAAGQPARRRFLGAAVSGAAGAAALAAPMIAVAQSPIVLKMQGAWGAKDIFNEMAEEYVKRVNEMSGGRLRVDYLVGGAVVKPFEVMDATSKGVLDACHSVPVYWYGKSKVASLFGSGPINGCDAPQTLAWIYRGGGLELYNELLKKIHLDVVGYFAMPMPTQPLGWFKKQIKSAGDLKGMKYRTVGLAADLMQELGMKVTQLPGGEIVPAMDRGVIEAFEFNNPTSDRRFGAQDVAKFYMMGSFHQAMEFFEIAFNKKKHDSLPKDLQAILRYAAEAASSSNWWTAMDSYSKDMEELVSKERINVFRTPKSVFDAQLKAWDVITKKLSDEDPFFKKVVESQRMWSKRVAKYMFLNEADYLLGYEHIHGRIPGLS
;
A
#
# COMPACT_ATOMS: atom_id res chain seq x y z
N MET A 1 -7.62 52.52 33.89
CA MET A 1 -8.54 53.67 33.71
C MET A 1 -8.50 54.15 32.28
N PRO A 2 -9.62 54.46 31.67
CA PRO A 2 -10.97 53.96 31.75
C PRO A 2 -11.38 53.15 30.46
N ASP A 3 -12.12 52.09 30.42
CA ASP A 3 -13.59 51.96 30.58
C ASP A 3 -14.41 52.85 29.65
N THR A 4 -15.09 52.23 28.69
CA THR A 4 -16.42 52.59 28.22
C THR A 4 -17.07 51.41 27.46
N THR A 5 -18.01 50.82 28.16
CA THR A 5 -19.17 50.10 27.66
C THR A 5 -20.03 50.97 26.76
N ASP A 6 -20.58 50.40 25.69
CA ASP A 6 -21.89 50.83 25.18
C ASP A 6 -22.69 49.64 24.62
N ALA A 7 -23.76 49.37 25.32
CA ALA A 7 -24.83 48.44 24.99
C ALA A 7 -25.90 49.18 24.13
N VAL A 8 -26.41 48.50 23.11
CA VAL A 8 -27.66 48.92 22.46
C VAL A 8 -28.64 47.74 22.43
N ALA A 9 -29.72 47.96 23.11
CA ALA A 9 -30.87 47.08 23.24
C ALA A 9 -31.94 47.37 22.13
N PRO A 10 -33.06 46.65 22.07
CA PRO A 10 -33.74 46.24 20.84
C PRO A 10 -34.91 47.14 20.44
N ALA A 11 -35.34 47.09 19.20
CA ALA A 11 -36.54 47.76 18.70
C ALA A 11 -37.67 46.77 18.41
N THR A 12 -38.76 47.19 18.90
CA THR A 12 -40.11 46.67 19.11
C THR A 12 -40.92 46.34 17.84
N ALA A 13 -41.95 45.53 18.10
CA ALA A 13 -42.96 44.92 17.23
C ALA A 13 -44.06 45.85 16.68
N GLU A 14 -44.70 45.37 15.57
CA GLU A 14 -46.13 45.39 15.17
C GLU A 14 -46.72 46.66 14.56
N PRO A 15 -47.87 46.61 13.81
CA PRO A 15 -48.91 45.58 13.76
C PRO A 15 -49.52 45.24 12.36
N THR A 16 -50.31 44.14 12.38
CA THR A 16 -51.23 43.64 11.36
C THR A 16 -52.49 44.54 11.17
N PRO A 17 -53.20 44.49 10.03
CA PRO A 17 -54.66 44.26 10.09
C PRO A 17 -55.21 43.21 9.11
N ALA A 18 -55.96 42.34 9.61
CA ALA A 18 -57.31 41.88 9.48
C ALA A 18 -57.90 41.58 8.07
N ALA A 19 -58.25 40.34 7.92
CA ALA A 19 -59.51 39.72 7.52
C ALA A 19 -60.24 40.15 6.20
N GLY A 20 -60.43 39.13 5.35
CA GLY A 20 -61.45 39.11 4.32
C GLY A 20 -61.62 37.70 3.73
N GLN A 21 -62.60 36.93 4.27
CA GLN A 21 -63.18 35.73 3.64
C GLN A 21 -64.47 36.17 2.92
N PRO A 22 -65.15 35.31 2.05
CA PRO A 22 -64.78 34.09 1.35
C PRO A 22 -65.20 34.05 -0.12
N ALA A 23 -64.55 33.20 -0.91
CA ALA A 23 -65.18 32.72 -2.18
C ALA A 23 -64.97 31.20 -2.33
N ARG A 24 -65.69 30.45 -1.51
CA ARG A 24 -66.02 29.06 -1.83
C ARG A 24 -67.13 29.03 -2.89
N ARG A 25 -66.91 28.21 -3.92
CA ARG A 25 -67.81 27.70 -4.95
C ARG A 25 -67.44 28.21 -6.36
N ARG A 26 -66.51 27.45 -6.98
CA ARG A 26 -66.53 27.13 -8.41
C ARG A 26 -65.25 26.38 -8.83
N PHE A 27 -64.97 25.22 -8.24
CA PHE A 27 -63.98 24.27 -8.76
C PHE A 27 -64.37 22.83 -8.39
N LEU A 28 -65.58 22.46 -8.77
CA LEU A 28 -66.05 21.07 -8.73
C LEU A 28 -66.66 20.74 -10.11
N GLY A 29 -65.82 20.68 -11.13
CA GLY A 29 -66.32 20.34 -12.46
C GLY A 29 -65.29 19.89 -13.46
N ALA A 30 -63.99 19.80 -13.10
CA ALA A 30 -62.93 19.42 -14.04
C ALA A 30 -61.97 18.35 -13.49
N ALA A 31 -62.38 17.55 -12.53
CA ALA A 31 -61.46 16.59 -11.85
C ALA A 31 -61.79 15.11 -12.12
N VAL A 32 -62.50 14.76 -13.20
CA VAL A 32 -62.81 13.36 -13.49
C VAL A 32 -62.12 12.83 -14.75
N SER A 33 -61.44 13.65 -15.54
CA SER A 33 -60.74 13.18 -16.75
C SER A 33 -59.22 13.10 -16.65
N GLY A 34 -58.63 13.44 -15.50
CA GLY A 34 -57.17 13.43 -15.26
C GLY A 34 -56.66 12.28 -14.39
N ALA A 35 -57.53 11.47 -13.80
CA ALA A 35 -57.12 10.48 -12.82
C ALA A 35 -56.64 9.11 -13.43
N ALA A 36 -56.86 8.92 -14.71
CA ALA A 36 -56.43 7.66 -15.38
C ALA A 36 -55.00 7.69 -15.94
N GLY A 37 -54.41 8.91 -16.07
CA GLY A 37 -53.01 9.05 -16.59
C GLY A 37 -51.93 9.12 -15.54
N ALA A 38 -52.26 9.43 -14.29
CA ALA A 38 -51.26 9.61 -13.22
C ALA A 38 -51.01 8.30 -12.39
N ALA A 39 -51.88 7.30 -12.51
CA ALA A 39 -51.69 6.01 -11.81
C ALA A 39 -50.70 5.09 -12.53
N ALA A 40 -50.31 5.36 -13.78
CA ALA A 40 -49.34 4.55 -14.51
C ALA A 40 -47.88 4.92 -14.23
N LEU A 41 -47.61 6.04 -13.52
CA LEU A 41 -46.25 6.48 -13.17
C LEU A 41 -45.86 6.13 -11.73
N ALA A 42 -46.71 5.55 -10.95
CA ALA A 42 -46.46 5.14 -9.56
C ALA A 42 -46.42 3.60 -9.38
N ALA A 43 -46.16 2.85 -10.44
CA ALA A 43 -45.75 1.47 -10.25
C ALA A 43 -44.38 1.53 -9.53
N PRO A 44 -44.22 0.92 -8.35
CA PRO A 44 -42.89 0.77 -7.79
C PRO A 44 -42.07 0.05 -8.84
N MET A 45 -41.05 0.71 -9.39
CA MET A 45 -40.02 0.00 -10.12
C MET A 45 -39.46 -1.00 -9.11
N ILE A 46 -39.91 -2.22 -9.20
CA ILE A 46 -39.23 -3.34 -8.53
C ILE A 46 -37.87 -3.34 -9.18
N ALA A 47 -36.90 -2.69 -8.53
CA ALA A 47 -35.52 -2.86 -8.87
C ALA A 47 -35.26 -4.36 -8.72
N VAL A 48 -35.28 -5.09 -9.82
CA VAL A 48 -34.81 -6.47 -9.85
C VAL A 48 -33.40 -6.38 -9.33
N ALA A 49 -33.18 -6.83 -8.10
CA ALA A 49 -31.87 -6.85 -7.50
C ALA A 49 -30.99 -7.72 -8.40
N GLN A 50 -30.21 -7.07 -9.24
CA GLN A 50 -29.28 -7.75 -10.13
C GLN A 50 -28.30 -8.49 -9.23
N SER A 51 -28.11 -9.79 -9.44
CA SER A 51 -27.13 -10.56 -8.66
C SER A 51 -25.78 -9.88 -8.74
N PRO A 52 -25.05 -9.80 -7.62
CA PRO A 52 -23.76 -9.13 -7.61
C PRO A 52 -22.78 -9.80 -8.59
N ILE A 53 -21.95 -9.00 -9.23
CA ILE A 53 -20.81 -9.49 -9.97
C ILE A 53 -19.77 -9.94 -8.93
N VAL A 54 -19.44 -11.23 -8.93
CA VAL A 54 -18.48 -11.81 -8.00
C VAL A 54 -17.10 -11.80 -8.61
N LEU A 55 -16.11 -11.34 -7.85
CA LEU A 55 -14.70 -11.34 -8.20
C LEU A 55 -13.91 -12.18 -7.19
N LYS A 56 -13.23 -13.23 -7.67
CA LYS A 56 -12.35 -14.06 -6.86
C LYS A 56 -10.96 -13.40 -6.80
N MET A 57 -10.54 -12.95 -5.60
CA MET A 57 -9.25 -12.33 -5.34
C MET A 57 -8.41 -13.20 -4.42
N GLN A 58 -7.14 -13.42 -4.73
CA GLN A 58 -6.21 -14.07 -3.82
C GLN A 58 -5.05 -13.14 -3.47
N GLY A 59 -4.74 -13.05 -2.16
CA GLY A 59 -3.52 -12.42 -1.66
C GLY A 59 -2.28 -13.31 -1.83
N ALA A 60 -1.11 -12.69 -1.76
CA ALA A 60 0.17 -13.40 -1.74
C ALA A 60 0.69 -13.71 -0.33
N TRP A 61 -0.13 -13.53 0.70
CA TRP A 61 0.25 -13.48 2.11
C TRP A 61 -0.26 -14.70 2.88
N GLY A 62 0.55 -15.18 3.83
CA GLY A 62 0.16 -16.25 4.75
C GLY A 62 -1.06 -15.85 5.61
N ALA A 63 -1.86 -16.82 6.05
CA ALA A 63 -3.17 -16.57 6.66
C ALA A 63 -3.18 -15.63 7.88
N LYS A 64 -2.06 -15.53 8.62
CA LYS A 64 -1.95 -14.66 9.80
C LYS A 64 -1.35 -13.28 9.49
N ASP A 65 -0.97 -13.01 8.25
CA ASP A 65 -0.29 -11.78 7.88
C ASP A 65 -1.26 -10.58 7.94
N ILE A 66 -0.80 -9.45 8.49
CA ILE A 66 -1.56 -8.19 8.56
C ILE A 66 -1.97 -7.69 7.16
N PHE A 67 -1.24 -8.08 6.12
CA PHE A 67 -1.56 -7.72 4.76
C PHE A 67 -2.89 -8.29 4.26
N ASN A 68 -3.36 -9.42 4.85
CA ASN A 68 -4.72 -9.90 4.58
C ASN A 68 -5.76 -8.94 5.18
N GLU A 69 -5.56 -8.45 6.40
CA GLU A 69 -6.44 -7.46 7.02
C GLU A 69 -6.52 -6.18 6.17
N MET A 70 -5.39 -5.71 5.66
CA MET A 70 -5.30 -4.57 4.75
C MET A 70 -6.04 -4.80 3.42
N ALA A 71 -5.92 -6.01 2.86
CA ALA A 71 -6.65 -6.38 1.65
C ALA A 71 -8.16 -6.50 1.91
N GLU A 72 -8.56 -7.06 3.05
CA GLU A 72 -9.96 -7.17 3.46
C GLU A 72 -10.61 -5.81 3.69
N GLU A 73 -9.87 -4.82 4.19
CA GLU A 73 -10.35 -3.43 4.25
C GLU A 73 -10.66 -2.84 2.86
N TYR A 74 -9.81 -3.13 1.87
CA TYR A 74 -10.10 -2.76 0.48
C TYR A 74 -11.36 -3.45 -0.01
N VAL A 75 -11.46 -4.77 0.19
CA VAL A 75 -12.62 -5.58 -0.21
C VAL A 75 -13.91 -5.04 0.41
N LYS A 76 -13.88 -4.72 1.71
CA LYS A 76 -15.01 -4.12 2.42
C LYS A 76 -15.46 -2.82 1.76
N ARG A 77 -14.53 -1.92 1.44
CA ARG A 77 -14.84 -0.65 0.77
C ARG A 77 -15.47 -0.86 -0.60
N VAL A 78 -14.93 -1.78 -1.41
CA VAL A 78 -15.49 -2.11 -2.72
C VAL A 78 -16.93 -2.61 -2.58
N ASN A 79 -17.17 -3.55 -1.65
CA ASN A 79 -18.48 -4.13 -1.44
C ASN A 79 -19.49 -3.07 -0.96
N GLU A 80 -19.10 -2.20 -0.03
CA GLU A 80 -19.93 -1.10 0.48
C GLU A 80 -20.21 -0.04 -0.60
N MET A 81 -19.19 0.47 -1.26
CA MET A 81 -19.30 1.55 -2.26
C MET A 81 -20.09 1.11 -3.50
N SER A 82 -20.07 -0.18 -3.84
CA SER A 82 -20.80 -0.71 -4.98
C SER A 82 -22.30 -0.85 -4.75
N GLY A 83 -22.78 -0.66 -3.51
CA GLY A 83 -24.19 -0.85 -3.16
C GLY A 83 -24.67 -2.29 -3.43
N GLY A 84 -23.80 -3.28 -3.22
CA GLY A 84 -24.09 -4.69 -3.44
C GLY A 84 -23.98 -5.15 -4.91
N ARG A 85 -23.55 -4.32 -5.84
CA ARG A 85 -23.37 -4.69 -7.25
C ARG A 85 -22.05 -5.44 -7.53
N LEU A 86 -21.05 -5.27 -6.67
CA LEU A 86 -19.81 -6.05 -6.64
C LEU A 86 -19.74 -6.84 -5.33
N ARG A 87 -19.22 -8.05 -5.41
CA ARG A 87 -18.77 -8.84 -4.27
C ARG A 87 -17.38 -9.37 -4.58
N VAL A 88 -16.41 -9.01 -3.79
CA VAL A 88 -15.05 -9.57 -3.86
C VAL A 88 -14.95 -10.66 -2.81
N ASP A 89 -14.68 -11.89 -3.25
CA ASP A 89 -14.38 -13.03 -2.39
C ASP A 89 -12.85 -13.12 -2.24
N TYR A 90 -12.34 -12.74 -1.05
CA TYR A 90 -10.91 -12.72 -0.77
C TYR A 90 -10.42 -14.07 -0.24
N LEU A 91 -9.28 -14.51 -0.75
CA LEU A 91 -8.60 -15.75 -0.39
C LEU A 91 -7.17 -15.46 0.05
N VAL A 92 -6.71 -16.10 1.11
CA VAL A 92 -5.32 -15.99 1.58
C VAL A 92 -4.33 -16.66 0.62
N GLY A 93 -3.06 -16.33 0.74
CA GLY A 93 -2.00 -16.89 -0.11
C GLY A 93 -1.92 -18.41 -0.03
N GLY A 94 -1.81 -19.05 -1.18
CA GLY A 94 -1.76 -20.50 -1.32
C GLY A 94 -3.11 -21.20 -1.45
N ALA A 95 -4.23 -20.48 -1.37
CA ALA A 95 -5.57 -21.09 -1.47
C ALA A 95 -5.87 -21.66 -2.87
N VAL A 96 -5.39 -21.01 -3.93
CA VAL A 96 -5.56 -21.45 -5.33
C VAL A 96 -4.21 -21.70 -5.99
N VAL A 97 -3.29 -20.72 -5.88
CA VAL A 97 -1.93 -20.78 -6.44
C VAL A 97 -0.90 -20.29 -5.43
N LYS A 98 0.39 -20.62 -5.64
CA LYS A 98 1.48 -20.16 -4.78
C LYS A 98 1.62 -18.63 -4.85
N PRO A 99 2.20 -17.98 -3.80
CA PRO A 99 2.31 -16.53 -3.72
C PRO A 99 2.94 -15.85 -4.93
N PHE A 100 4.01 -16.40 -5.49
CA PHE A 100 4.71 -15.82 -6.65
C PHE A 100 3.99 -16.06 -7.99
N GLU A 101 2.91 -16.86 -8.00
CA GLU A 101 2.13 -17.22 -9.18
C GLU A 101 0.81 -16.45 -9.32
N VAL A 102 0.44 -15.64 -8.30
CA VAL A 102 -0.89 -14.98 -8.27
C VAL A 102 -1.12 -14.04 -9.45
N MET A 103 -0.09 -13.33 -9.91
CA MET A 103 -0.20 -12.42 -11.06
C MET A 103 -0.43 -13.20 -12.37
N ASP A 104 0.31 -14.27 -12.58
CA ASP A 104 0.12 -15.14 -13.75
C ASP A 104 -1.28 -15.76 -13.75
N ALA A 105 -1.75 -16.22 -12.59
CA ALA A 105 -3.09 -16.77 -12.43
C ALA A 105 -4.17 -15.71 -12.71
N THR A 106 -3.95 -14.47 -12.26
CA THR A 106 -4.84 -13.34 -12.54
C THR A 106 -4.82 -12.98 -14.03
N SER A 107 -3.65 -12.86 -14.63
CA SER A 107 -3.50 -12.57 -16.07
C SER A 107 -4.21 -13.62 -16.94
N LYS A 108 -4.13 -14.90 -16.56
CA LYS A 108 -4.76 -16.02 -17.27
C LYS A 108 -6.25 -16.22 -16.94
N GLY A 109 -6.81 -15.46 -16.00
CA GLY A 109 -8.22 -15.56 -15.60
C GLY A 109 -8.56 -16.76 -14.70
N VAL A 110 -7.58 -17.43 -14.08
CA VAL A 110 -7.79 -18.41 -13.01
C VAL A 110 -8.29 -17.73 -11.75
N LEU A 111 -7.78 -16.51 -11.50
CA LEU A 111 -8.25 -15.55 -10.53
C LEU A 111 -8.79 -14.32 -11.26
N ASP A 112 -9.83 -13.67 -10.72
CA ASP A 112 -10.31 -12.39 -11.23
C ASP A 112 -9.43 -11.22 -10.78
N ALA A 113 -8.79 -11.36 -9.61
CA ALA A 113 -7.89 -10.35 -9.04
C ALA A 113 -6.85 -10.98 -8.10
N CYS A 114 -5.81 -10.21 -7.81
CA CYS A 114 -4.85 -10.53 -6.75
C CYS A 114 -4.44 -9.28 -5.97
N HIS A 115 -4.00 -9.50 -4.72
CA HIS A 115 -3.32 -8.52 -3.88
C HIS A 115 -1.88 -8.99 -3.65
N SER A 116 -0.91 -8.27 -4.21
CA SER A 116 0.49 -8.67 -4.22
C SER A 116 1.44 -7.47 -4.34
N VAL A 117 2.68 -7.71 -4.68
CA VAL A 117 3.71 -6.68 -4.87
C VAL A 117 4.51 -6.99 -6.14
N PRO A 118 4.81 -5.98 -6.99
CA PRO A 118 5.49 -6.22 -8.28
C PRO A 118 6.88 -6.86 -8.16
N VAL A 119 7.55 -6.75 -7.02
CA VAL A 119 8.85 -7.41 -6.79
C VAL A 119 8.80 -8.93 -7.00
N TYR A 120 7.63 -9.55 -6.85
CA TYR A 120 7.46 -10.99 -7.06
C TYR A 120 7.51 -11.40 -8.54
N TRP A 121 7.43 -10.44 -9.46
CA TRP A 121 7.67 -10.67 -10.88
C TRP A 121 9.12 -10.42 -11.33
N TYR A 122 10.03 -10.22 -10.39
CA TYR A 122 11.47 -10.04 -10.66
C TYR A 122 12.03 -11.06 -11.64
N GLY A 123 11.62 -12.33 -11.56
CA GLY A 123 12.01 -13.38 -12.49
C GLY A 123 11.57 -13.17 -13.94
N LYS A 124 10.53 -12.34 -14.19
CA LYS A 124 10.11 -11.95 -15.55
C LYS A 124 10.86 -10.70 -16.02
N SER A 125 11.05 -9.75 -15.14
CA SER A 125 11.81 -8.52 -15.39
C SER A 125 12.27 -7.91 -14.08
N LYS A 126 13.55 -7.58 -13.99
CA LYS A 126 14.12 -6.83 -12.86
C LYS A 126 13.46 -5.46 -12.68
N VAL A 127 12.96 -4.87 -13.76
CA VAL A 127 12.24 -3.58 -13.75
C VAL A 127 11.01 -3.63 -12.86
N ALA A 128 10.37 -4.79 -12.70
CA ALA A 128 9.17 -4.93 -11.86
C ALA A 128 9.43 -4.47 -10.41
N SER A 129 10.62 -4.73 -9.87
CA SER A 129 10.99 -4.29 -8.51
C SER A 129 11.01 -2.76 -8.34
N LEU A 130 11.13 -1.97 -9.41
CA LEU A 130 11.11 -0.51 -9.34
C LEU A 130 9.71 0.06 -9.08
N PHE A 131 8.66 -0.78 -9.16
CA PHE A 131 7.26 -0.37 -9.02
C PHE A 131 6.61 -0.83 -7.71
N GLY A 132 7.30 -0.75 -6.59
CA GLY A 132 6.67 -1.02 -5.31
C GLY A 132 7.53 -1.63 -4.22
N SER A 133 8.76 -2.03 -4.52
CA SER A 133 9.73 -2.53 -3.54
C SER A 133 11.16 -2.30 -4.03
N GLY A 134 11.38 -1.13 -4.63
CA GLY A 134 12.69 -0.80 -5.17
C GLY A 134 13.68 -0.38 -4.08
N PRO A 135 14.97 -0.54 -4.36
CA PRO A 135 16.00 0.15 -3.60
C PRO A 135 15.90 1.68 -3.79
N ILE A 136 16.93 2.36 -3.45
CA ILE A 136 17.02 3.81 -3.33
C ILE A 136 16.64 4.57 -4.60
N ASN A 137 15.65 5.45 -4.49
CA ASN A 137 15.39 6.49 -5.49
C ASN A 137 15.36 7.91 -4.87
N GLY A 138 15.59 8.02 -3.56
CA GLY A 138 15.56 9.29 -2.83
C GLY A 138 14.16 9.70 -2.33
N CYS A 139 13.16 8.84 -2.49
CA CYS A 139 11.78 9.03 -1.99
C CYS A 139 11.42 7.91 -1.01
N ASP A 140 10.48 8.20 -0.12
CA ASP A 140 9.75 7.20 0.67
C ASP A 140 8.61 6.54 -0.14
N ALA A 141 7.86 5.63 0.49
CA ALA A 141 6.76 4.93 -0.17
C ALA A 141 5.60 5.87 -0.59
N PRO A 142 5.09 6.80 0.25
CA PRO A 142 4.09 7.79 -0.17
C PRO A 142 4.55 8.66 -1.34
N GLN A 143 5.79 9.15 -1.31
CA GLN A 143 6.35 9.98 -2.37
C GLN A 143 6.53 9.20 -3.69
N THR A 144 6.88 7.92 -3.60
CA THR A 144 7.02 7.06 -4.78
C THR A 144 5.66 6.62 -5.32
N LEU A 145 4.68 6.37 -4.45
CA LEU A 145 3.29 6.14 -4.88
C LEU A 145 2.72 7.37 -5.60
N ALA A 146 3.07 8.57 -5.14
CA ALA A 146 2.72 9.80 -5.85
C ALA A 146 3.39 9.90 -7.24
N TRP A 147 4.62 9.37 -7.43
CA TRP A 147 5.24 9.23 -8.76
C TRP A 147 4.44 8.31 -9.66
N ILE A 148 3.90 7.21 -9.14
CA ILE A 148 3.03 6.31 -9.92
C ILE A 148 1.86 7.11 -10.52
N TYR A 149 1.16 7.91 -9.72
CA TYR A 149 -0.07 8.58 -10.16
C TYR A 149 0.10 9.97 -10.75
N ARG A 150 1.25 10.66 -10.54
CA ARG A 150 1.48 12.05 -10.92
C ARG A 150 2.81 12.28 -11.66
N GLY A 151 3.66 11.28 -11.72
CA GLY A 151 5.01 11.35 -12.29
C GLY A 151 5.24 10.47 -13.52
N GLY A 152 4.19 9.89 -14.10
CA GLY A 152 4.30 9.01 -15.26
C GLY A 152 4.63 7.56 -14.94
N GLY A 153 4.63 7.18 -13.65
CA GLY A 153 4.95 5.81 -13.22
C GLY A 153 3.93 4.79 -13.71
N LEU A 154 2.63 5.14 -13.72
CA LEU A 154 1.57 4.22 -14.16
C LEU A 154 1.68 3.90 -15.66
N GLU A 155 2.02 4.86 -16.48
CA GLU A 155 2.25 4.67 -17.92
C GLU A 155 3.45 3.73 -18.15
N LEU A 156 4.54 3.92 -17.40
CA LEU A 156 5.71 3.04 -17.45
C LEU A 156 5.39 1.62 -16.95
N TYR A 157 4.57 1.51 -15.90
CA TYR A 157 4.12 0.21 -15.43
C TYR A 157 3.26 -0.52 -16.46
N ASN A 158 2.33 0.17 -17.11
CA ASN A 158 1.55 -0.42 -18.21
C ASN A 158 2.43 -0.82 -19.41
N GLU A 159 3.53 -0.10 -19.67
CA GLU A 159 4.53 -0.51 -20.67
C GLU A 159 5.27 -1.78 -20.22
N LEU A 160 5.64 -1.88 -18.94
CA LEU A 160 6.24 -3.10 -18.37
C LEU A 160 5.31 -4.30 -18.54
N LEU A 161 4.03 -4.19 -18.12
CA LEU A 161 3.06 -5.29 -18.21
C LEU A 161 2.96 -5.85 -19.63
N LYS A 162 2.94 -4.97 -20.64
CA LYS A 162 2.96 -5.38 -22.05
C LYS A 162 4.22 -6.12 -22.42
N LYS A 163 5.41 -5.63 -21.97
CA LYS A 163 6.72 -6.24 -22.25
C LYS A 163 6.86 -7.64 -21.63
N ILE A 164 6.27 -7.87 -20.47
CA ILE A 164 6.32 -9.17 -19.77
C ILE A 164 5.08 -10.03 -20.00
N HIS A 165 4.21 -9.63 -20.94
CA HIS A 165 3.02 -10.35 -21.37
C HIS A 165 2.03 -10.66 -20.23
N LEU A 166 1.80 -9.70 -19.33
CA LEU A 166 0.78 -9.77 -18.28
C LEU A 166 -0.43 -8.93 -18.67
N ASP A 167 -1.57 -9.59 -18.83
CA ASP A 167 -2.84 -8.96 -19.22
C ASP A 167 -3.69 -8.63 -18.00
N VAL A 168 -3.27 -7.60 -17.27
CA VAL A 168 -3.91 -7.15 -16.04
C VAL A 168 -4.09 -5.62 -16.02
N VAL A 169 -4.96 -5.15 -15.12
CA VAL A 169 -5.09 -3.74 -14.72
C VAL A 169 -4.73 -3.64 -13.25
N GLY A 170 -3.67 -2.89 -12.93
CA GLY A 170 -3.18 -2.73 -11.57
C GLY A 170 -3.55 -1.38 -10.95
N TYR A 171 -3.93 -1.39 -9.69
CA TYR A 171 -4.10 -0.22 -8.84
C TYR A 171 -3.11 -0.31 -7.69
N PHE A 172 -2.14 0.60 -7.68
CA PHE A 172 -1.18 0.70 -6.59
C PHE A 172 -1.81 1.34 -5.37
N ALA A 173 -1.50 0.78 -4.21
CA ALA A 173 -2.07 1.20 -2.94
C ALA A 173 -1.17 0.78 -1.77
N MET A 174 -1.55 1.19 -0.56
CA MET A 174 -0.99 0.66 0.67
C MET A 174 0.52 0.94 0.80
N PRO A 175 0.93 2.24 0.76
CA PRO A 175 2.30 2.59 1.05
C PRO A 175 2.66 2.18 2.48
N MET A 176 3.90 1.74 2.70
CA MET A 176 4.36 1.24 4.00
C MET A 176 5.64 1.94 4.45
N PRO A 177 5.90 1.98 5.75
CA PRO A 177 7.20 2.39 6.28
C PRO A 177 8.33 1.56 5.66
N THR A 178 9.53 2.17 5.59
CA THR A 178 10.75 1.48 5.12
C THR A 178 10.93 0.14 5.82
N GLN A 179 11.19 -0.91 5.05
CA GLN A 179 11.44 -2.22 5.60
C GLN A 179 12.70 -2.25 6.49
N PRO A 180 12.63 -2.96 7.64
CA PRO A 180 13.82 -3.35 8.38
C PRO A 180 14.78 -4.15 7.50
N LEU A 181 16.10 -4.02 7.71
CA LEU A 181 17.03 -4.96 7.08
C LEU A 181 16.82 -6.39 7.59
N GLY A 182 16.14 -6.53 8.71
CA GLY A 182 15.53 -7.79 9.14
C GLY A 182 16.23 -8.44 10.32
N TRP A 183 16.18 -9.76 10.31
CA TRP A 183 16.46 -10.63 11.46
C TRP A 183 17.77 -11.36 11.30
N PHE A 184 18.58 -11.35 12.38
CA PHE A 184 19.91 -11.92 12.42
C PHE A 184 20.09 -12.78 13.68
N LYS A 185 20.87 -13.85 13.58
CA LYS A 185 21.27 -14.68 14.75
C LYS A 185 22.31 -13.98 15.62
N LYS A 186 23.04 -12.99 15.07
CA LYS A 186 24.05 -12.18 15.77
C LYS A 186 23.91 -10.70 15.41
N GLN A 187 24.38 -9.84 16.28
CA GLN A 187 24.39 -8.41 16.01
C GLN A 187 25.34 -8.07 14.86
N ILE A 188 24.85 -7.29 13.92
CA ILE A 188 25.63 -6.72 12.81
C ILE A 188 26.16 -5.36 13.24
N LYS A 189 27.46 -5.19 13.23
CA LYS A 189 28.15 -3.95 13.63
C LYS A 189 28.69 -3.17 12.46
N SER A 190 28.88 -3.82 11.32
CA SER A 190 29.46 -3.21 10.12
C SER A 190 29.01 -3.94 8.85
N ALA A 191 29.22 -3.34 7.67
CA ALA A 191 29.01 -4.00 6.38
C ALA A 191 29.88 -5.25 6.21
N GLY A 192 31.04 -5.33 6.87
CA GLY A 192 31.92 -6.50 6.83
C GLY A 192 31.28 -7.77 7.40
N ASP A 193 30.40 -7.61 8.39
CA ASP A 193 29.71 -8.72 9.06
C ASP A 193 28.68 -9.43 8.16
N LEU A 194 28.27 -8.79 7.06
CA LEU A 194 27.32 -9.32 6.09
C LEU A 194 27.96 -10.28 5.09
N LYS A 195 29.30 -10.21 4.89
CA LYS A 195 29.99 -11.02 3.88
C LYS A 195 29.84 -12.52 4.13
N GLY A 196 29.44 -13.23 3.07
CA GLY A 196 29.27 -14.69 3.07
C GLY A 196 28.04 -15.21 3.80
N MET A 197 27.26 -14.33 4.47
CA MET A 197 26.05 -14.71 5.20
C MET A 197 24.96 -15.19 4.23
N LYS A 198 24.28 -16.28 4.58
CA LYS A 198 23.13 -16.78 3.83
C LYS A 198 21.91 -15.97 4.24
N TYR A 199 21.38 -15.20 3.29
CA TYR A 199 20.32 -14.22 3.56
C TYR A 199 19.13 -14.41 2.62
N ARG A 200 17.92 -14.31 3.16
CA ARG A 200 16.71 -14.30 2.37
C ARG A 200 16.26 -12.86 2.10
N THR A 201 16.08 -12.54 0.85
CA THR A 201 15.35 -11.35 0.38
C THR A 201 14.75 -11.62 -1.00
N VAL A 202 14.12 -10.62 -1.63
CA VAL A 202 13.46 -10.76 -2.93
C VAL A 202 13.79 -9.57 -3.86
N GLY A 203 13.61 -9.77 -5.16
CA GLY A 203 13.71 -8.70 -6.16
C GLY A 203 15.11 -8.10 -6.29
N LEU A 204 15.19 -6.80 -6.59
CA LEU A 204 16.45 -6.05 -6.70
C LEU A 204 17.21 -5.94 -5.38
N ALA A 205 16.55 -6.13 -4.24
CA ALA A 205 17.23 -6.26 -2.96
C ALA A 205 18.16 -7.48 -2.94
N ALA A 206 17.84 -8.55 -3.70
CA ALA A 206 18.73 -9.69 -3.86
C ALA A 206 20.03 -9.31 -4.56
N ASP A 207 19.94 -8.55 -5.68
CA ASP A 207 21.13 -8.02 -6.36
C ASP A 207 21.96 -7.13 -5.42
N LEU A 208 21.28 -6.25 -4.65
CA LEU A 208 21.94 -5.35 -3.71
C LEU A 208 22.70 -6.10 -2.61
N MET A 209 22.08 -7.12 -2.00
CA MET A 209 22.73 -7.91 -0.95
C MET A 209 23.84 -8.81 -1.49
N GLN A 210 23.71 -9.32 -2.72
CA GLN A 210 24.78 -10.04 -3.40
C GLN A 210 26.00 -9.16 -3.65
N GLU A 211 25.80 -7.90 -4.07
CA GLU A 211 26.88 -6.93 -4.26
C GLU A 211 27.60 -6.60 -2.93
N LEU A 212 26.88 -6.67 -1.78
CA LEU A 212 27.50 -6.60 -0.45
C LEU A 212 28.23 -7.89 -0.03
N GLY A 213 28.23 -8.92 -0.88
CA GLY A 213 28.92 -10.19 -0.65
C GLY A 213 28.11 -11.23 0.13
N MET A 214 26.80 -11.06 0.26
CA MET A 214 25.91 -12.06 0.88
C MET A 214 25.56 -13.19 -0.11
N LYS A 215 25.18 -14.36 0.41
CA LYS A 215 24.64 -15.48 -0.37
C LYS A 215 23.12 -15.46 -0.28
N VAL A 216 22.48 -14.94 -1.33
CA VAL A 216 21.04 -14.66 -1.30
C VAL A 216 20.21 -15.82 -1.83
N THR A 217 19.11 -16.11 -1.14
CA THR A 217 18.04 -17.04 -1.54
C THR A 217 16.72 -16.30 -1.53
N GLN A 218 15.92 -16.45 -2.59
CA GLN A 218 14.57 -15.87 -2.68
C GLN A 218 13.54 -16.93 -2.30
N LEU A 219 12.74 -16.66 -1.26
CA LEU A 219 11.70 -17.55 -0.75
C LEU A 219 10.44 -16.75 -0.39
N PRO A 220 9.24 -17.32 -0.59
CA PRO A 220 8.01 -16.74 -0.03
C PRO A 220 8.04 -16.73 1.50
N GLY A 221 7.28 -15.80 2.12
CA GLY A 221 7.30 -15.56 3.56
C GLY A 221 7.08 -16.83 4.41
N GLY A 222 6.14 -17.68 4.01
CA GLY A 222 5.86 -18.94 4.73
C GLY A 222 6.98 -19.99 4.76
N GLU A 223 8.03 -19.82 3.94
CA GLU A 223 9.17 -20.72 3.89
C GLU A 223 10.37 -20.21 4.70
N ILE A 224 10.33 -18.99 5.25
CA ILE A 224 11.44 -18.33 5.94
C ILE A 224 11.83 -19.08 7.22
N VAL A 225 10.89 -19.24 8.15
CA VAL A 225 11.17 -19.91 9.44
C VAL A 225 11.66 -21.35 9.23
N PRO A 226 11.01 -22.18 8.41
CA PRO A 226 11.55 -23.50 8.08
C PRO A 226 12.95 -23.50 7.47
N ALA A 227 13.29 -22.45 6.66
CA ALA A 227 14.63 -22.33 6.08
C ALA A 227 15.68 -21.91 7.11
N MET A 228 15.32 -21.05 8.08
CA MET A 228 16.17 -20.68 9.22
C MET A 228 16.47 -21.88 10.12
N ASP A 229 15.45 -22.70 10.43
CA ASP A 229 15.59 -23.89 11.28
C ASP A 229 16.52 -24.93 10.63
N ARG A 230 16.41 -25.14 9.33
CA ARG A 230 17.26 -26.07 8.58
C ARG A 230 18.65 -25.52 8.25
N GLY A 231 18.95 -24.26 8.58
CA GLY A 231 20.23 -23.61 8.27
C GLY A 231 20.45 -23.35 6.77
N VAL A 232 19.36 -23.36 5.97
CA VAL A 232 19.39 -22.96 4.55
C VAL A 232 19.70 -21.47 4.45
N ILE A 233 19.16 -20.67 5.37
CA ILE A 233 19.48 -19.26 5.57
C ILE A 233 19.89 -18.99 7.02
N GLU A 234 20.63 -17.91 7.26
CA GLU A 234 21.15 -17.50 8.57
C GLU A 234 20.57 -16.16 9.03
N ALA A 235 19.99 -15.42 8.09
CA ALA A 235 19.33 -14.15 8.30
C ALA A 235 18.29 -13.90 7.21
N PHE A 236 17.34 -13.01 7.47
CA PHE A 236 16.27 -12.70 6.51
C PHE A 236 15.66 -11.32 6.79
N GLU A 237 15.06 -10.76 5.78
CA GLU A 237 14.00 -9.76 5.89
C GLU A 237 12.65 -10.36 5.43
N PHE A 238 11.56 -9.77 5.88
CA PHE A 238 10.26 -10.03 5.27
C PHE A 238 9.52 -8.72 5.04
N ASN A 239 9.14 -7.99 6.12
CA ASN A 239 8.50 -6.69 5.91
C ASN A 239 8.49 -5.76 7.14
N ASN A 240 7.89 -6.18 8.25
CA ASN A 240 7.57 -5.30 9.37
C ASN A 240 7.41 -6.07 10.69
N PRO A 241 7.45 -5.37 11.85
CA PRO A 241 7.34 -6.04 13.15
C PRO A 241 6.10 -6.89 13.33
N THR A 242 4.96 -6.47 12.79
CA THR A 242 3.68 -7.21 12.96
C THR A 242 3.67 -8.50 12.15
N SER A 243 3.96 -8.44 10.85
CA SER A 243 4.04 -9.62 10.00
C SER A 243 5.10 -10.59 10.50
N ASP A 244 6.30 -10.09 10.79
CA ASP A 244 7.45 -10.87 11.20
C ASP A 244 7.19 -11.61 12.52
N ARG A 245 6.58 -10.93 13.49
CA ARG A 245 6.17 -11.53 14.77
C ARG A 245 5.12 -12.61 14.59
N ARG A 246 4.12 -12.38 13.73
CA ARG A 246 3.00 -13.30 13.52
C ARG A 246 3.41 -14.62 12.86
N PHE A 247 4.49 -14.64 12.08
CA PHE A 247 5.03 -15.90 11.56
C PHE A 247 6.16 -16.53 12.39
N GLY A 248 6.55 -15.90 13.52
CA GLY A 248 7.49 -16.49 14.47
C GLY A 248 8.96 -16.14 14.22
N ALA A 249 9.26 -14.96 13.65
CA ALA A 249 10.63 -14.49 13.42
C ALA A 249 11.48 -14.47 14.70
N GLN A 250 10.86 -14.06 15.82
CA GLN A 250 11.48 -13.99 17.15
C GLN A 250 11.92 -15.36 17.71
N ASP A 251 11.39 -16.44 17.19
CA ASP A 251 11.75 -17.79 17.64
C ASP A 251 13.09 -18.24 17.04
N VAL A 252 13.42 -17.79 15.83
CA VAL A 252 14.59 -18.23 15.05
C VAL A 252 15.72 -17.21 15.00
N ALA A 253 15.50 -15.94 15.40
CA ALA A 253 16.51 -14.89 15.46
C ALA A 253 16.24 -13.91 16.61
N LYS A 254 17.30 -13.29 17.17
CA LYS A 254 17.19 -12.41 18.35
C LYS A 254 17.65 -10.98 18.10
N PHE A 255 18.14 -10.66 16.92
CA PHE A 255 18.60 -9.32 16.55
C PHE A 255 17.78 -8.81 15.36
N TYR A 256 17.10 -7.69 15.57
CA TYR A 256 16.23 -7.08 14.57
C TYR A 256 16.78 -5.71 14.17
N MET A 257 17.24 -5.59 12.93
CA MET A 257 17.95 -4.41 12.43
C MET A 257 17.03 -3.52 11.60
N MET A 258 16.76 -2.31 12.11
CA MET A 258 15.78 -1.37 11.60
C MET A 258 16.34 -0.40 10.58
N GLY A 259 15.56 -0.17 9.54
CA GLY A 259 15.87 0.78 8.46
C GLY A 259 16.92 0.24 7.49
N SER A 260 16.66 0.40 6.21
CA SER A 260 17.57 -0.05 5.16
C SER A 260 17.21 0.57 3.82
N PHE A 261 18.17 0.63 2.92
CA PHE A 261 17.93 1.04 1.54
C PHE A 261 17.57 -0.12 0.59
N HIS A 262 17.55 -1.37 1.06
CA HIS A 262 17.31 -2.52 0.19
C HIS A 262 15.87 -2.57 -0.37
N GLN A 263 14.90 -2.21 0.44
CA GLN A 263 13.50 -1.99 0.09
C GLN A 263 13.03 -0.72 0.83
N ALA A 264 13.54 0.41 0.38
CA ALA A 264 13.35 1.69 1.06
C ALA A 264 11.96 2.27 0.88
N MET A 265 11.28 1.85 -0.17
CA MET A 265 9.92 2.26 -0.51
C MET A 265 9.11 1.02 -0.87
N GLU A 266 7.98 0.83 -0.21
CA GLU A 266 7.11 -0.29 -0.52
C GLU A 266 5.65 0.15 -0.55
N PHE A 267 4.95 -0.34 -1.55
CA PHE A 267 3.50 -0.27 -1.67
C PHE A 267 3.01 -1.44 -2.51
N PHE A 268 1.79 -1.85 -2.27
CA PHE A 268 1.21 -3.02 -2.91
C PHE A 268 0.43 -2.68 -4.17
N GLU A 269 0.04 -3.74 -4.86
CA GLU A 269 -0.80 -3.68 -6.04
C GLU A 269 -2.01 -4.58 -5.87
N ILE A 270 -3.17 -4.05 -6.25
CA ILE A 270 -4.38 -4.81 -6.48
C ILE A 270 -4.53 -4.91 -7.99
N ALA A 271 -4.27 -6.09 -8.54
CA ALA A 271 -4.34 -6.32 -9.97
C ALA A 271 -5.57 -7.16 -10.34
N PHE A 272 -6.22 -6.77 -11.42
CA PHE A 272 -7.40 -7.43 -11.97
C PHE A 272 -7.08 -8.06 -13.31
N ASN A 273 -7.65 -9.22 -13.60
CA ASN A 273 -7.67 -9.74 -14.97
C ASN A 273 -8.26 -8.66 -15.89
N LYS A 274 -7.51 -8.30 -16.94
CA LYS A 274 -7.88 -7.16 -17.79
C LYS A 274 -9.22 -7.34 -18.47
N LYS A 275 -9.50 -8.52 -19.01
CA LYS A 275 -10.77 -8.82 -19.68
C LYS A 275 -11.96 -8.71 -18.71
N LYS A 276 -11.80 -9.24 -17.50
CA LYS A 276 -12.83 -9.16 -16.45
C LYS A 276 -13.05 -7.71 -16.01
N HIS A 277 -11.97 -6.97 -15.74
CA HIS A 277 -12.02 -5.56 -15.36
C HIS A 277 -12.72 -4.71 -16.44
N ASP A 278 -12.31 -4.86 -17.71
CA ASP A 278 -12.84 -4.06 -18.81
C ASP A 278 -14.32 -4.37 -19.11
N SER A 279 -14.81 -5.54 -18.72
CA SER A 279 -16.23 -5.92 -18.84
C SER A 279 -17.13 -5.29 -17.78
N LEU A 280 -16.56 -4.71 -16.72
CA LEU A 280 -17.33 -4.03 -15.68
C LEU A 280 -17.89 -2.69 -16.17
N PRO A 281 -19.04 -2.24 -15.68
CA PRO A 281 -19.52 -0.87 -15.84
C PRO A 281 -18.46 0.13 -15.36
N LYS A 282 -18.40 1.31 -16.00
CA LYS A 282 -17.37 2.32 -15.74
C LYS A 282 -17.38 2.85 -14.30
N ASP A 283 -18.55 2.96 -13.70
CA ASP A 283 -18.70 3.35 -12.30
C ASP A 283 -18.16 2.29 -11.35
N LEU A 284 -18.30 0.99 -11.65
CA LEU A 284 -17.71 -0.09 -10.87
C LEU A 284 -16.18 -0.13 -11.04
N GLN A 285 -15.65 0.13 -12.25
CA GLN A 285 -14.21 0.30 -12.45
C GLN A 285 -13.66 1.47 -11.61
N ALA A 286 -14.40 2.58 -11.54
CA ALA A 286 -14.04 3.74 -10.71
C ALA A 286 -14.04 3.38 -9.21
N ILE A 287 -15.03 2.61 -8.75
CA ILE A 287 -15.08 2.12 -7.37
C ILE A 287 -13.84 1.29 -7.03
N LEU A 288 -13.44 0.35 -7.89
CA LEU A 288 -12.24 -0.47 -7.68
C LEU A 288 -10.98 0.41 -7.50
N ARG A 289 -10.85 1.44 -8.33
CA ARG A 289 -9.75 2.38 -8.28
C ARG A 289 -9.76 3.23 -7.02
N TYR A 290 -10.86 3.92 -6.73
CA TYR A 290 -10.94 4.87 -5.61
C TYR A 290 -10.96 4.16 -4.25
N ALA A 291 -11.46 2.92 -4.19
CA ALA A 291 -11.30 2.08 -3.00
C ALA A 291 -9.83 1.77 -2.69
N ALA A 292 -8.97 1.60 -3.71
CA ALA A 292 -7.53 1.40 -3.53
C ALA A 292 -6.84 2.68 -3.00
N GLU A 293 -7.21 3.84 -3.55
CA GLU A 293 -6.71 5.14 -3.05
C GLU A 293 -7.15 5.37 -1.58
N ALA A 294 -8.41 5.09 -1.23
CA ALA A 294 -8.92 5.21 0.14
C ALA A 294 -8.26 4.19 1.11
N ALA A 295 -8.05 2.95 0.66
CA ALA A 295 -7.36 1.93 1.45
C ALA A 295 -5.91 2.33 1.77
N SER A 296 -5.25 3.09 0.89
CA SER A 296 -3.87 3.55 1.11
C SER A 296 -3.71 4.35 2.39
N SER A 297 -4.64 5.26 2.70
CA SER A 297 -4.59 6.07 3.93
C SER A 297 -4.80 5.22 5.17
N SER A 298 -5.85 4.38 5.20
CA SER A 298 -6.14 3.55 6.37
C SER A 298 -5.06 2.50 6.63
N ASN A 299 -4.51 1.91 5.58
CA ASN A 299 -3.42 0.94 5.73
C ASN A 299 -2.13 1.60 6.25
N TRP A 300 -1.84 2.83 5.84
CA TRP A 300 -0.74 3.61 6.42
C TRP A 300 -0.92 3.84 7.91
N TRP A 301 -2.14 4.22 8.35
CA TRP A 301 -2.44 4.39 9.78
C TRP A 301 -2.36 3.07 10.55
N THR A 302 -2.91 2.00 9.99
CA THR A 302 -2.81 0.64 10.54
C THR A 302 -1.35 0.20 10.67
N ALA A 303 -0.52 0.45 9.65
CA ALA A 303 0.91 0.13 9.70
C ALA A 303 1.61 0.87 10.84
N MET A 304 1.42 2.19 10.98
CA MET A 304 2.04 2.97 12.06
C MET A 304 1.65 2.46 13.44
N ASP A 305 0.36 2.22 13.67
CA ASP A 305 -0.16 1.77 14.96
C ASP A 305 0.29 0.33 15.28
N SER A 306 0.06 -0.61 14.36
CA SER A 306 0.35 -2.04 14.61
C SER A 306 1.85 -2.32 14.68
N TYR A 307 2.64 -1.73 13.76
CA TYR A 307 4.08 -1.98 13.72
C TYR A 307 4.78 -1.44 14.96
N SER A 308 4.39 -0.26 15.45
CA SER A 308 4.95 0.32 16.67
C SER A 308 4.60 -0.51 17.91
N LYS A 309 3.35 -0.96 18.05
CA LYS A 309 2.92 -1.82 19.16
C LYS A 309 3.66 -3.15 19.17
N ASP A 310 3.72 -3.83 18.03
CA ASP A 310 4.39 -5.12 17.93
C ASP A 310 5.91 -4.99 18.12
N MET A 311 6.52 -3.89 17.68
CA MET A 311 7.93 -3.61 17.98
C MET A 311 8.17 -3.46 19.50
N GLU A 312 7.31 -2.75 20.22
CA GLU A 312 7.38 -2.64 21.68
C GLU A 312 7.23 -4.01 22.36
N GLU A 313 6.33 -4.85 21.88
CA GLU A 313 6.15 -6.20 22.41
C GLU A 313 7.35 -7.12 22.11
N LEU A 314 7.93 -7.03 20.92
CA LEU A 314 9.15 -7.76 20.58
C LEU A 314 10.29 -7.42 21.55
N VAL A 315 10.44 -6.14 21.94
CA VAL A 315 11.45 -5.72 22.90
C VAL A 315 11.09 -6.15 24.33
N SER A 316 9.89 -5.83 24.79
CA SER A 316 9.51 -5.98 26.20
C SER A 316 9.17 -7.42 26.61
N LYS A 317 8.49 -8.18 25.72
CA LYS A 317 8.03 -9.54 26.00
C LYS A 317 8.96 -10.61 25.44
N GLU A 318 9.38 -10.45 24.18
CA GLU A 318 10.18 -11.44 23.46
C GLU A 318 11.70 -11.23 23.62
N ARG A 319 12.10 -10.13 24.26
CA ARG A 319 13.50 -9.73 24.53
C ARG A 319 14.37 -9.67 23.28
N ILE A 320 13.80 -9.17 22.19
CA ILE A 320 14.51 -8.96 20.94
C ILE A 320 15.38 -7.74 21.04
N ASN A 321 16.60 -7.85 20.57
CA ASN A 321 17.54 -6.72 20.48
C ASN A 321 17.25 -5.96 19.18
N VAL A 322 16.47 -4.88 19.29
CA VAL A 322 16.15 -3.99 18.17
C VAL A 322 17.21 -2.89 18.11
N PHE A 323 17.79 -2.67 16.93
CA PHE A 323 18.81 -1.66 16.72
C PHE A 323 18.76 -1.10 15.29
N ARG A 324 19.29 0.12 15.13
CA ARG A 324 19.39 0.76 13.84
C ARG A 324 20.51 0.18 13.00
N THR A 325 20.30 0.08 11.70
CA THR A 325 21.33 -0.31 10.73
C THR A 325 22.56 0.60 10.85
N PRO A 326 23.76 0.05 11.01
CA PRO A 326 24.99 0.83 11.10
C PRO A 326 25.23 1.68 9.83
N LYS A 327 25.78 2.88 10.00
CA LYS A 327 26.08 3.79 8.88
C LYS A 327 26.91 3.13 7.78
N SER A 328 27.88 2.28 8.13
CA SER A 328 28.71 1.57 7.15
C SER A 328 27.91 0.64 6.24
N VAL A 329 26.78 0.09 6.73
CA VAL A 329 25.87 -0.73 5.91
C VAL A 329 25.09 0.15 4.95
N PHE A 330 24.55 1.30 5.42
CA PHE A 330 23.91 2.27 4.52
C PHE A 330 24.84 2.75 3.42
N ASP A 331 26.08 3.16 3.77
CA ASP A 331 27.08 3.61 2.81
C ASP A 331 27.45 2.52 1.78
N ALA A 332 27.51 1.27 2.22
CA ALA A 332 27.75 0.12 1.33
C ALA A 332 26.58 -0.13 0.38
N GLN A 333 25.33 -0.03 0.88
CA GLN A 333 24.13 -0.16 0.05
C GLN A 333 24.05 0.91 -1.04
N LEU A 334 24.36 2.19 -0.71
CA LEU A 334 24.39 3.27 -1.70
C LEU A 334 25.39 2.98 -2.83
N LYS A 335 26.62 2.59 -2.47
CA LYS A 335 27.67 2.24 -3.46
C LYS A 335 27.28 1.03 -4.32
N ALA A 336 26.74 -0.02 -3.70
CA ALA A 336 26.28 -1.20 -4.41
C ALA A 336 25.15 -0.87 -5.39
N TRP A 337 24.23 0.02 -4.97
CA TRP A 337 23.12 0.44 -5.83
C TRP A 337 23.59 1.24 -7.05
N ASP A 338 24.63 2.07 -6.91
CA ASP A 338 25.25 2.77 -8.04
C ASP A 338 25.80 1.78 -9.08
N VAL A 339 26.50 0.74 -8.62
CA VAL A 339 27.04 -0.34 -9.50
C VAL A 339 25.91 -1.06 -10.21
N ILE A 340 24.88 -1.50 -9.48
CA ILE A 340 23.74 -2.25 -10.03
C ILE A 340 22.94 -1.39 -11.00
N THR A 341 22.66 -0.14 -10.63
CA THR A 341 21.89 0.76 -11.50
C THR A 341 22.61 1.03 -12.80
N LYS A 342 23.95 1.26 -12.75
CA LYS A 342 24.73 1.44 -13.95
C LYS A 342 24.67 0.19 -14.84
N LYS A 343 24.97 -0.98 -14.27
CA LYS A 343 24.96 -2.25 -15.01
C LYS A 343 23.61 -2.51 -15.67
N LEU A 344 22.52 -2.47 -14.91
CA LEU A 344 21.18 -2.77 -15.43
C LEU A 344 20.69 -1.71 -16.42
N SER A 345 21.10 -0.46 -16.28
CA SER A 345 20.80 0.60 -17.26
C SER A 345 21.55 0.43 -18.59
N ASP A 346 22.76 -0.13 -18.55
CA ASP A 346 23.53 -0.45 -19.75
C ASP A 346 22.97 -1.69 -20.47
N GLU A 347 22.40 -2.65 -19.72
CA GLU A 347 21.82 -3.90 -20.24
C GLU A 347 20.38 -3.74 -20.74
N ASP A 348 19.57 -2.90 -20.09
CA ASP A 348 18.14 -2.71 -20.40
C ASP A 348 17.77 -1.21 -20.50
N PRO A 349 17.56 -0.69 -21.72
CA PRO A 349 17.12 0.69 -21.94
C PRO A 349 15.80 1.03 -21.25
N PHE A 350 14.92 0.05 -21.01
CA PHE A 350 13.68 0.28 -20.30
C PHE A 350 13.90 0.42 -18.79
N PHE A 351 14.81 -0.37 -18.21
CA PHE A 351 15.25 -0.17 -16.83
C PHE A 351 15.80 1.24 -16.64
N LYS A 352 16.70 1.68 -17.54
CA LYS A 352 17.25 3.04 -17.56
C LYS A 352 16.14 4.09 -17.57
N LYS A 353 15.17 3.96 -18.49
CA LYS A 353 14.05 4.89 -18.66
C LYS A 353 13.25 5.04 -17.34
N VAL A 354 12.96 3.94 -16.65
CA VAL A 354 12.23 3.95 -15.37
C VAL A 354 13.05 4.63 -14.28
N VAL A 355 14.31 4.26 -14.11
CA VAL A 355 15.22 4.87 -13.12
C VAL A 355 15.39 6.38 -13.35
N GLU A 356 15.56 6.81 -14.59
CA GLU A 356 15.68 8.24 -14.92
C GLU A 356 14.39 9.00 -14.58
N SER A 357 13.22 8.41 -14.86
CA SER A 357 11.93 8.99 -14.49
C SER A 357 11.80 9.15 -12.96
N GLN A 358 12.16 8.12 -12.18
CA GLN A 358 12.16 8.18 -10.72
C GLN A 358 13.14 9.24 -10.19
N ARG A 359 14.35 9.31 -10.76
CA ARG A 359 15.36 10.32 -10.38
C ARG A 359 14.92 11.75 -10.68
N MET A 360 14.26 12.00 -11.83
CA MET A 360 13.70 13.32 -12.12
C MET A 360 12.60 13.71 -11.13
N TRP A 361 11.75 12.78 -10.78
CA TRP A 361 10.70 12.99 -9.78
C TRP A 361 11.30 13.29 -8.39
N SER A 362 12.19 12.43 -7.90
CA SER A 362 12.79 12.58 -6.56
C SER A 362 13.61 13.86 -6.44
N LYS A 363 14.37 14.24 -7.47
CA LYS A 363 15.13 15.49 -7.50
C LYS A 363 14.27 16.71 -7.19
N ARG A 364 13.02 16.71 -7.59
CA ARG A 364 12.07 17.82 -7.37
C ARG A 364 11.26 17.61 -6.09
N VAL A 365 10.63 16.45 -5.94
CA VAL A 365 9.66 16.19 -4.86
C VAL A 365 10.36 15.96 -3.54
N ALA A 366 11.34 15.06 -3.46
CA ALA A 366 12.05 14.79 -2.23
C ALA A 366 12.83 16.04 -1.74
N LYS A 367 13.42 16.81 -2.67
CA LYS A 367 14.07 18.08 -2.32
C LYS A 367 13.11 19.04 -1.61
N TYR A 368 11.89 19.21 -2.14
CA TYR A 368 10.88 20.06 -1.49
C TYR A 368 10.51 19.52 -0.11
N MET A 369 10.24 18.21 -0.01
CA MET A 369 9.84 17.58 1.24
C MET A 369 10.92 17.76 2.33
N PHE A 370 12.18 17.46 2.03
CA PHE A 370 13.28 17.64 2.98
C PHE A 370 13.53 19.10 3.39
N LEU A 371 13.30 20.06 2.48
CA LEU A 371 13.43 21.48 2.81
C LEU A 371 12.28 22.02 3.66
N ASN A 372 11.09 21.42 3.53
CA ASN A 372 9.86 21.89 4.19
C ASN A 372 9.46 21.04 5.40
N GLU A 373 10.13 19.90 5.61
CA GLU A 373 9.85 19.03 6.74
C GLU A 373 10.43 19.64 8.02
N ALA A 374 9.64 19.66 9.09
CA ALA A 374 10.15 19.99 10.41
C ALA A 374 11.10 18.89 10.90
N ASP A 375 12.07 19.24 11.72
CA ASP A 375 12.92 18.24 12.38
C ASP A 375 12.12 17.49 13.46
N TYR A 376 11.37 16.47 13.01
CA TYR A 376 10.53 15.67 13.89
C TYR A 376 11.35 14.88 14.92
N LEU A 377 12.58 14.50 14.60
CA LEU A 377 13.46 13.82 15.57
C LEU A 377 13.81 14.75 16.71
N LEU A 378 14.20 16.00 16.41
CA LEU A 378 14.49 17.01 17.41
C LEU A 378 13.27 17.27 18.30
N GLY A 379 12.08 17.38 17.70
CA GLY A 379 10.82 17.55 18.44
C GLY A 379 10.50 16.35 19.35
N TYR A 380 10.68 15.15 18.86
CA TYR A 380 10.49 13.92 19.64
C TYR A 380 11.47 13.86 20.83
N GLU A 381 12.75 14.11 20.59
CA GLU A 381 13.78 14.07 21.64
C GLU A 381 13.58 15.16 22.71
N HIS A 382 13.02 16.30 22.32
CA HIS A 382 12.64 17.36 23.27
C HIS A 382 11.54 16.91 24.25
N ILE A 383 10.57 16.12 23.77
CA ILE A 383 9.41 15.69 24.58
C ILE A 383 9.73 14.41 25.36
N HIS A 384 10.39 13.45 24.74
CA HIS A 384 10.51 12.07 25.23
C HIS A 384 11.95 11.67 25.60
N GLY A 385 12.93 12.49 25.29
CA GLY A 385 14.36 12.16 25.44
C GLY A 385 14.92 11.42 24.23
N ARG A 386 16.24 11.21 24.24
CA ARG A 386 16.97 10.64 23.10
C ARG A 386 16.59 9.19 22.80
N ILE A 387 16.52 8.87 21.53
CA ILE A 387 16.39 7.47 21.06
C ILE A 387 17.81 6.89 20.94
N PRO A 388 18.14 5.82 21.72
CA PRO A 388 19.46 5.20 21.64
C PRO A 388 19.79 4.73 20.21
N GLY A 389 20.95 5.17 19.70
CA GLY A 389 21.44 4.75 18.37
C GLY A 389 20.89 5.55 17.19
N LEU A 390 20.11 6.62 17.41
CA LEU A 390 19.67 7.53 16.34
C LEU A 390 20.48 8.82 16.27
N SER A 391 21.09 9.25 17.35
CA SER A 391 21.92 10.46 17.46
C SER A 391 23.41 10.15 17.34
#